data_433da0c4514ab053cd212e882c2fe34e
#
_entry.id   433da0c4514ab053cd212e882c2fe34e
#
_cell.length_a   1.000
_cell.length_b   1.000
_cell.length_c   1.000
_cell.angle_alpha   90.00
_cell.angle_beta   90.00
_cell.angle_gamma   90.00
#
_symmetry.space_group_name_H-M   'P 1'
#
loop_
_entity.id
_entity.type
_entity.pdbx_description
1 polymer ?
#
loop_
_entity_poly.entity_id
_entity_poly.type
_entity_poly.pdbx_seq_one_letter_code
_entity_poly.pdbx_strand_id
1 'polypeptide(L)'
;MSPENLVGRTVAGYRLVQHVGEGGTASVYRGEHADRGAAEVMILIPRLAKDPIAIKRFQREAEFGVRLNHPNIVRVYDYGEADGLHYLALEWADGESLAGFVTRSGNLAPPPVATIVEQIGAALMAAHQAGIIHRDLKPANIMYNPANRQAKLLDFGIARDAEGSPEERLTRAGFFVGTLQYVAPETLSGELVGEQADVYSLATITYYLLTECLPFPGRSPRELFQQLLSQEPIPLNQAKRGLRFPQVVEDAVMKGLERDLSRRSKSVDEFARGFCTAVREEGAQKGGFLANLFRKGPR
;
A
#
# COMPACT_ATOMS: atom_id res chain seq x y z
N MET A 1 -13.60 24.03 15.13
CA MET A 1 -13.06 23.38 16.34
C MET A 1 -11.71 22.78 15.94
N SER A 2 -10.67 22.93 16.73
CA SER A 2 -9.39 22.29 16.40
C SER A 2 -9.51 20.77 16.59
N PRO A 3 -8.74 19.92 15.84
CA PRO A 3 -8.79 18.46 15.94
C PRO A 3 -8.56 17.93 17.35
N GLU A 4 -7.71 18.58 18.14
CA GLU A 4 -7.40 18.23 19.53
C GLU A 4 -8.62 18.30 20.48
N ASN A 5 -9.69 18.97 20.07
CA ASN A 5 -10.88 19.20 20.90
C ASN A 5 -11.86 18.00 20.93
N LEU A 6 -11.60 16.90 20.21
CA LEU A 6 -12.45 15.70 20.20
C LEU A 6 -11.97 14.59 21.14
N VAL A 7 -10.74 14.66 21.66
CA VAL A 7 -10.23 13.69 22.65
C VAL A 7 -11.09 13.75 23.91
N GLY A 8 -11.50 12.59 24.41
CA GLY A 8 -12.41 12.44 25.53
C GLY A 8 -13.91 12.38 25.15
N ARG A 9 -14.29 12.76 23.93
CA ARG A 9 -15.67 12.61 23.42
C ARG A 9 -15.96 11.18 22.98
N THR A 10 -17.23 10.83 23.01
CA THR A 10 -17.72 9.58 22.41
C THR A 10 -18.46 9.92 21.11
N VAL A 11 -18.11 9.26 20.01
CA VAL A 11 -18.73 9.39 18.71
C VAL A 11 -19.21 7.99 18.29
N ALA A 12 -20.50 7.81 18.07
CA ALA A 12 -21.10 6.52 17.70
C ALA A 12 -20.69 5.32 18.56
N GLY A 13 -20.52 5.54 19.89
CA GLY A 13 -20.07 4.49 20.82
C GLY A 13 -18.54 4.36 20.97
N TYR A 14 -17.75 5.04 20.12
CA TYR A 14 -16.29 5.05 20.20
C TYR A 14 -15.81 6.22 21.04
N ARG A 15 -15.22 5.95 22.20
CA ARG A 15 -14.57 6.98 23.03
C ARG A 15 -13.21 7.31 22.42
N LEU A 16 -13.04 8.55 21.95
CA LEU A 16 -11.79 9.03 21.38
C LEU A 16 -10.75 9.25 22.47
N VAL A 17 -9.71 8.42 22.52
CA VAL A 17 -8.73 8.44 23.62
C VAL A 17 -7.43 9.15 23.24
N GLN A 18 -7.10 9.22 21.95
CA GLN A 18 -5.88 9.83 21.46
C GLN A 18 -6.07 10.37 20.03
N HIS A 19 -5.58 11.57 19.76
CA HIS A 19 -5.40 12.06 18.38
C HIS A 19 -4.12 11.45 17.81
N VAL A 20 -4.25 10.71 16.70
CA VAL A 20 -3.14 9.99 16.05
C VAL A 20 -2.49 10.83 14.95
N GLY A 21 -3.32 11.58 14.21
CA GLY A 21 -2.82 12.42 13.12
C GLY A 21 -3.94 13.07 12.33
N GLU A 22 -3.57 13.86 11.34
CA GLU A 22 -4.49 14.53 10.43
C GLU A 22 -4.13 14.20 8.98
N GLY A 23 -5.08 13.60 8.26
CA GLY A 23 -4.98 13.36 6.83
C GLY A 23 -5.52 14.53 6.01
N GLY A 24 -5.49 14.42 4.69
CA GLY A 24 -6.04 15.44 3.79
C GLY A 24 -7.56 15.64 3.92
N THR A 25 -8.28 14.62 4.35
CA THR A 25 -9.75 14.59 4.41
C THR A 25 -10.30 14.38 5.82
N ALA A 26 -9.57 13.68 6.69
CA ALA A 26 -10.05 13.31 8.01
C ALA A 26 -8.97 13.48 9.08
N SER A 27 -9.41 13.78 10.32
CA SER A 27 -8.60 13.66 11.54
C SER A 27 -8.74 12.24 12.06
N VAL A 28 -7.63 11.61 12.43
CA VAL A 28 -7.53 10.21 12.85
C VAL A 28 -7.36 10.13 14.37
N TYR A 29 -8.18 9.33 15.00
CA TYR A 29 -8.16 9.09 16.43
C TYR A 29 -8.04 7.60 16.74
N ARG A 30 -7.35 7.27 17.82
CA ARG A 30 -7.54 6.01 18.51
C ARG A 30 -8.81 6.11 19.34
N GLY A 31 -9.77 5.22 19.10
CA GLY A 31 -10.99 5.10 19.85
C GLY A 31 -11.06 3.78 20.64
N GLU A 32 -11.91 3.72 21.65
CA GLU A 32 -12.26 2.52 22.41
C GLU A 32 -13.76 2.30 22.35
N HIS A 33 -14.18 1.09 22.00
CA HIS A 33 -15.58 0.67 21.96
C HIS A 33 -15.81 -0.52 22.90
N ALA A 34 -16.93 -0.54 23.63
CA ALA A 34 -17.20 -1.54 24.65
C ALA A 34 -17.11 -2.98 24.12
N ASP A 35 -17.67 -3.24 22.93
CA ASP A 35 -17.75 -4.59 22.36
C ASP A 35 -16.64 -4.91 21.34
N ARG A 36 -15.96 -3.88 20.78
CA ARG A 36 -14.98 -4.03 19.70
C ARG A 36 -13.55 -3.75 20.10
N GLY A 37 -13.35 -3.19 21.32
CA GLY A 37 -12.04 -2.80 21.82
C GLY A 37 -11.47 -1.58 21.12
N ALA A 38 -10.16 -1.58 20.84
CA ALA A 38 -9.49 -0.49 20.16
C ALA A 38 -9.93 -0.38 18.69
N ALA A 39 -10.13 0.84 18.23
CA ALA A 39 -10.50 1.17 16.85
C ALA A 39 -9.73 2.40 16.37
N GLU A 40 -9.50 2.48 15.06
CA GLU A 40 -9.15 3.72 14.39
C GLU A 40 -10.45 4.44 14.01
N VAL A 41 -10.59 5.69 14.45
CA VAL A 41 -11.78 6.49 14.18
C VAL A 41 -11.36 7.71 13.37
N MET A 42 -11.77 7.73 12.12
CA MET A 42 -11.57 8.84 11.19
C MET A 42 -12.76 9.78 11.27
N ILE A 43 -12.52 11.07 11.50
CA ILE A 43 -13.56 12.12 11.52
C ILE A 43 -13.29 13.08 10.37
N LEU A 44 -14.26 13.24 9.48
CA LEU A 44 -14.15 14.18 8.35
C LEU A 44 -13.87 15.59 8.87
N ILE A 45 -12.85 16.26 8.32
CA ILE A 45 -12.46 17.58 8.82
C ILE A 45 -13.56 18.62 8.56
N PRO A 46 -13.75 19.60 9.46
CA PRO A 46 -14.90 20.53 9.43
C PRO A 46 -15.06 21.32 8.13
N ARG A 47 -13.96 21.65 7.45
CA ARG A 47 -14.02 22.35 6.17
C ARG A 47 -14.66 21.51 5.05
N LEU A 48 -14.51 20.19 5.09
CA LEU A 48 -15.05 19.23 4.13
C LEU A 48 -16.43 18.71 4.54
N ALA A 49 -16.80 18.81 5.81
CA ALA A 49 -18.11 18.40 6.32
C ALA A 49 -19.27 19.26 5.77
N LYS A 50 -18.98 20.35 5.04
CA LYS A 50 -19.96 21.20 4.35
C LYS A 50 -19.97 20.96 2.83
N ASP A 51 -19.06 20.13 2.32
CA ASP A 51 -18.96 19.81 0.89
C ASP A 51 -19.65 18.46 0.63
N PRO A 52 -20.80 18.44 -0.07
CA PRO A 52 -21.53 17.22 -0.37
C PRO A 52 -20.70 16.19 -1.16
N ILE A 53 -19.74 16.66 -1.99
CA ILE A 53 -18.88 15.78 -2.78
C ILE A 53 -17.86 15.09 -1.86
N ALA A 54 -17.27 15.83 -0.93
CA ALA A 54 -16.34 15.26 0.04
C ALA A 54 -17.03 14.26 0.98
N ILE A 55 -18.22 14.58 1.47
CA ILE A 55 -19.05 13.67 2.29
C ILE A 55 -19.33 12.38 1.52
N LYS A 56 -19.83 12.49 0.28
CA LYS A 56 -20.15 11.33 -0.55
C LYS A 56 -18.93 10.45 -0.83
N ARG A 57 -17.76 11.05 -1.05
CA ARG A 57 -16.49 10.31 -1.23
C ARG A 57 -16.11 9.56 0.03
N PHE A 58 -16.20 10.21 1.19
CA PHE A 58 -15.91 9.60 2.49
C PHE A 58 -16.84 8.42 2.81
N GLN A 59 -18.13 8.57 2.54
CA GLN A 59 -19.11 7.49 2.70
C GLN A 59 -18.87 6.34 1.72
N ARG A 60 -18.55 6.63 0.47
CA ARG A 60 -18.27 5.61 -0.55
C ARG A 60 -17.05 4.77 -0.21
N GLU A 61 -16.02 5.37 0.35
CA GLU A 61 -14.85 4.65 0.85
C GLU A 61 -15.23 3.64 1.93
N ALA A 62 -16.08 4.05 2.87
CA ALA A 62 -16.62 3.18 3.89
C ALA A 62 -17.48 2.03 3.32
N GLU A 63 -18.40 2.33 2.39
CA GLU A 63 -19.27 1.34 1.73
C GLU A 63 -18.48 0.25 1.02
N PHE A 64 -17.39 0.60 0.36
CA PHE A 64 -16.51 -0.39 -0.27
C PHE A 64 -15.74 -1.21 0.77
N GLY A 65 -15.22 -0.55 1.82
CA GLY A 65 -14.48 -1.22 2.89
C GLY A 65 -15.34 -2.26 3.64
N VAL A 66 -16.62 -1.99 3.86
CA VAL A 66 -17.55 -2.95 4.50
C VAL A 66 -17.71 -4.25 3.70
N ARG A 67 -17.58 -4.18 2.37
CA ARG A 67 -17.70 -5.35 1.47
C ARG A 67 -16.48 -6.27 1.53
N LEU A 68 -15.37 -5.80 2.09
CA LEU A 68 -14.10 -6.53 2.14
C LEU A 68 -13.91 -7.14 3.53
N ASN A 69 -13.79 -8.47 3.57
CA ASN A 69 -13.46 -9.21 4.78
C ASN A 69 -12.29 -10.15 4.49
N HIS A 70 -11.08 -9.71 4.83
CA HIS A 70 -9.86 -10.45 4.59
C HIS A 70 -8.86 -10.22 5.74
N PRO A 71 -8.07 -11.21 6.18
CA PRO A 71 -7.14 -11.06 7.32
C PRO A 71 -6.06 -10.00 7.11
N ASN A 72 -5.73 -9.69 5.85
CA ASN A 72 -4.73 -8.70 5.48
C ASN A 72 -5.34 -7.38 4.95
N ILE A 73 -6.63 -7.14 5.20
CA ILE A 73 -7.31 -5.85 5.00
C ILE A 73 -7.80 -5.36 6.35
N VAL A 74 -7.62 -4.08 6.64
CA VAL A 74 -8.20 -3.46 7.84
C VAL A 74 -9.72 -3.43 7.70
N ARG A 75 -10.41 -4.02 8.67
CA ARG A 75 -11.86 -4.17 8.64
C ARG A 75 -12.55 -2.85 8.95
N VAL A 76 -13.55 -2.49 8.16
CA VAL A 76 -14.49 -1.43 8.52
C VAL A 76 -15.48 -1.96 9.56
N TYR A 77 -15.57 -1.29 10.70
CA TYR A 77 -16.48 -1.64 11.77
C TYR A 77 -17.81 -0.94 11.65
N ASP A 78 -17.76 0.36 11.35
CA ASP A 78 -18.95 1.22 11.30
C ASP A 78 -18.63 2.53 10.58
N TYR A 79 -19.66 3.20 10.06
CA TYR A 79 -19.53 4.53 9.47
C TYR A 79 -20.87 5.25 9.46
N GLY A 80 -20.86 6.56 9.39
CA GLY A 80 -22.08 7.35 9.33
C GLY A 80 -21.90 8.77 9.81
N GLU A 81 -22.97 9.31 10.38
CA GLU A 81 -23.01 10.62 11.03
C GLU A 81 -23.50 10.47 12.47
N ALA A 82 -22.75 11.05 13.39
CA ALA A 82 -23.12 11.12 14.82
C ALA A 82 -22.72 12.49 15.38
N ASP A 83 -23.62 13.15 16.10
CA ASP A 83 -23.43 14.48 16.70
C ASP A 83 -22.95 15.54 15.68
N GLY A 84 -23.39 15.45 14.42
CA GLY A 84 -22.98 16.34 13.32
C GLY A 84 -21.56 16.09 12.82
N LEU A 85 -20.96 14.96 13.14
CA LEU A 85 -19.66 14.51 12.67
C LEU A 85 -19.81 13.30 11.76
N HIS A 86 -19.27 13.37 10.54
CA HIS A 86 -19.13 12.19 9.69
C HIS A 86 -17.91 11.39 10.16
N TYR A 87 -18.14 10.10 10.43
CA TYR A 87 -17.10 9.21 10.98
C TYR A 87 -16.99 7.91 10.19
N LEU A 88 -15.82 7.30 10.27
CA LEU A 88 -15.50 5.96 9.80
C LEU A 88 -14.67 5.28 10.90
N ALA A 89 -15.16 4.17 11.42
CA ALA A 89 -14.50 3.37 12.44
C ALA A 89 -13.93 2.09 11.81
N LEU A 90 -12.64 1.89 11.99
CA LEU A 90 -11.86 0.80 11.43
C LEU A 90 -11.25 -0.06 12.55
N GLU A 91 -10.87 -1.28 12.21
CA GLU A 91 -10.02 -2.12 13.03
C GLU A 91 -8.72 -1.38 13.38
N TRP A 92 -8.33 -1.40 14.65
CA TRP A 92 -7.01 -0.92 15.06
C TRP A 92 -5.96 -1.93 14.61
N ALA A 93 -5.14 -1.57 13.62
CA ALA A 93 -4.05 -2.41 13.15
C ALA A 93 -2.79 -2.13 13.96
N ASP A 94 -2.33 -3.12 14.74
CA ASP A 94 -1.10 -3.01 15.51
C ASP A 94 0.13 -2.97 14.61
N GLY A 95 1.15 -2.21 15.03
CA GLY A 95 2.40 -2.05 14.31
C GLY A 95 2.65 -0.60 13.87
N GLU A 96 3.33 -0.45 12.76
CA GLU A 96 3.64 0.84 12.15
C GLU A 96 3.43 0.78 10.64
N SER A 97 3.36 1.94 9.96
CA SER A 97 3.30 1.93 8.50
C SER A 97 4.57 1.28 7.94
N LEU A 98 4.42 0.54 6.84
CA LEU A 98 5.55 -0.11 6.17
C LEU A 98 6.59 0.92 5.70
N ALA A 99 6.16 2.15 5.40
CA ALA A 99 7.06 3.27 5.12
C ALA A 99 7.92 3.63 6.34
N GLY A 100 7.32 3.77 7.51
CA GLY A 100 8.02 4.04 8.78
C GLY A 100 8.97 2.91 9.14
N PHE A 101 8.51 1.67 8.99
CA PHE A 101 9.31 0.49 9.26
C PHE A 101 10.60 0.45 8.41
N VAL A 102 10.51 0.67 7.08
CA VAL A 102 11.68 0.69 6.19
C VAL A 102 12.60 1.86 6.50
N THR A 103 12.05 3.05 6.75
CA THR A 103 12.86 4.23 7.13
C THR A 103 13.71 3.96 8.38
N ARG A 104 13.16 3.20 9.35
CA ARG A 104 13.86 2.86 10.60
C ARG A 104 14.81 1.66 10.45
N SER A 105 14.43 0.65 9.68
CA SER A 105 15.11 -0.66 9.62
C SER A 105 16.03 -0.81 8.41
N GLY A 106 15.92 0.08 7.41
CA GLY A 106 16.59 -0.06 6.11
C GLY A 106 15.90 -1.08 5.21
N ASN A 107 16.56 -1.45 4.13
CA ASN A 107 16.08 -2.45 3.19
C ASN A 107 16.01 -3.85 3.83
N LEU A 108 15.03 -4.64 3.37
CA LEU A 108 14.73 -5.97 3.90
C LEU A 108 15.35 -7.07 3.03
N ALA A 109 15.66 -8.21 3.65
CA ALA A 109 16.03 -9.41 2.92
C ALA A 109 14.83 -9.98 2.13
N PRO A 110 15.07 -10.75 1.03
CA PRO A 110 13.98 -11.28 0.20
C PRO A 110 12.91 -12.12 0.95
N PRO A 111 13.24 -13.00 1.94
CA PRO A 111 12.21 -13.79 2.60
C PRO A 111 11.14 -13.00 3.37
N PRO A 112 11.47 -12.00 4.24
CA PRO A 112 10.45 -11.13 4.84
C PRO A 112 9.64 -10.35 3.79
N VAL A 113 10.29 -9.88 2.71
CA VAL A 113 9.58 -9.18 1.62
C VAL A 113 8.58 -10.12 0.95
N ALA A 114 8.94 -11.38 0.70
CA ALA A 114 8.04 -12.37 0.12
C ALA A 114 6.79 -12.59 1.00
N THR A 115 6.96 -12.63 2.32
CA THR A 115 5.81 -12.74 3.24
C THR A 115 4.88 -11.53 3.14
N ILE A 116 5.42 -10.31 3.07
CA ILE A 116 4.62 -9.08 2.92
C ILE A 116 3.90 -9.07 1.56
N VAL A 117 4.62 -9.40 0.47
CA VAL A 117 4.06 -9.44 -0.89
C VAL A 117 2.96 -10.48 -1.02
N GLU A 118 3.12 -11.67 -0.44
CA GLU A 118 2.10 -12.72 -0.41
C GLU A 118 0.82 -12.24 0.29
N GLN A 119 0.94 -11.59 1.45
CA GLN A 119 -0.19 -11.10 2.23
C GLN A 119 -0.92 -9.94 1.54
N ILE A 120 -0.18 -8.96 1.02
CA ILE A 120 -0.78 -7.80 0.33
C ILE A 120 -1.33 -8.22 -1.04
N GLY A 121 -0.66 -9.12 -1.74
CA GLY A 121 -1.18 -9.71 -2.98
C GLY A 121 -2.52 -10.43 -2.77
N ALA A 122 -2.65 -11.20 -1.69
CA ALA A 122 -3.91 -11.86 -1.32
C ALA A 122 -5.01 -10.85 -0.97
N ALA A 123 -4.67 -9.77 -0.25
CA ALA A 123 -5.58 -8.67 0.07
C ALA A 123 -6.11 -7.98 -1.19
N LEU A 124 -5.21 -7.62 -2.11
CA LEU A 124 -5.57 -6.99 -3.39
C LEU A 124 -6.40 -7.92 -4.27
N MET A 125 -6.07 -9.21 -4.32
CA MET A 125 -6.86 -10.19 -5.07
C MET A 125 -8.30 -10.28 -4.54
N ALA A 126 -8.49 -10.28 -3.21
CA ALA A 126 -9.83 -10.26 -2.61
C ALA A 126 -10.61 -8.98 -2.99
N ALA A 127 -9.93 -7.83 -3.05
CA ALA A 127 -10.53 -6.58 -3.51
C ALA A 127 -10.91 -6.63 -5.00
N HIS A 128 -10.03 -7.13 -5.86
CA HIS A 128 -10.28 -7.28 -7.30
C HIS A 128 -11.47 -8.20 -7.58
N GLN A 129 -11.59 -9.32 -6.85
CA GLN A 129 -12.75 -10.21 -6.92
C GLN A 129 -14.07 -9.52 -6.53
N ALA A 130 -14.01 -8.50 -5.67
CA ALA A 130 -15.15 -7.66 -5.33
C ALA A 130 -15.38 -6.49 -6.31
N GLY A 131 -14.59 -6.41 -7.40
CA GLY A 131 -14.63 -5.33 -8.40
C GLY A 131 -14.00 -4.02 -7.92
N ILE A 132 -13.10 -4.09 -6.94
CA ILE A 132 -12.46 -2.91 -6.33
C ILE A 132 -10.97 -2.90 -6.69
N ILE A 133 -10.51 -1.84 -7.35
CA ILE A 133 -9.10 -1.58 -7.64
C ILE A 133 -8.60 -0.52 -6.65
N HIS A 134 -7.44 -0.76 -6.03
CA HIS A 134 -6.92 0.09 -4.95
C HIS A 134 -6.45 1.48 -5.43
N ARG A 135 -5.71 1.55 -6.52
CA ARG A 135 -5.25 2.79 -7.21
C ARG A 135 -4.34 3.75 -6.42
N ASP A 136 -4.19 3.57 -5.11
CA ASP A 136 -3.30 4.38 -4.25
C ASP A 136 -2.41 3.50 -3.35
N LEU A 137 -1.97 2.36 -3.87
CA LEU A 137 -1.14 1.44 -3.13
C LEU A 137 0.27 2.03 -2.93
N LYS A 138 0.67 2.16 -1.67
CA LYS A 138 1.97 2.69 -1.25
C LYS A 138 2.34 2.18 0.14
N PRO A 139 3.62 2.20 0.55
CA PRO A 139 4.04 1.71 1.86
C PRO A 139 3.36 2.40 3.06
N ALA A 140 2.93 3.66 2.89
CA ALA A 140 2.20 4.39 3.93
C ALA A 140 0.79 3.83 4.20
N ASN A 141 0.18 3.15 3.20
CA ASN A 141 -1.14 2.53 3.29
C ASN A 141 -1.06 1.03 3.65
N ILE A 142 0.07 0.57 4.15
CA ILE A 142 0.27 -0.81 4.64
C ILE A 142 0.76 -0.73 6.07
N MET A 143 0.01 -1.27 7.02
CA MET A 143 0.47 -1.49 8.40
C MET A 143 1.26 -2.80 8.45
N TYR A 144 2.39 -2.77 9.14
CA TYR A 144 3.24 -3.94 9.34
C TYR A 144 3.58 -4.12 10.82
N ASN A 145 3.32 -5.30 11.33
CA ASN A 145 3.72 -5.70 12.67
C ASN A 145 4.87 -6.71 12.58
N PRO A 146 6.11 -6.32 12.90
CA PRO A 146 7.27 -7.21 12.79
C PRO A 146 7.25 -8.36 13.80
N ALA A 147 6.53 -8.24 14.93
CA ALA A 147 6.49 -9.27 15.96
C ALA A 147 5.75 -10.54 15.49
N ASN A 148 4.67 -10.39 14.74
CA ASN A 148 3.91 -11.50 14.16
C ASN A 148 4.05 -11.59 12.63
N ARG A 149 4.82 -10.70 12.00
CA ARG A 149 5.04 -10.59 10.55
C ARG A 149 3.75 -10.39 9.76
N GLN A 150 2.78 -9.73 10.36
CA GLN A 150 1.51 -9.44 9.72
C GLN A 150 1.56 -8.11 8.99
N ALA A 151 1.14 -8.11 7.72
CA ALA A 151 0.88 -6.91 6.93
C ALA A 151 -0.63 -6.76 6.72
N LYS A 152 -1.16 -5.56 6.88
CA LYS A 152 -2.57 -5.22 6.62
C LYS A 152 -2.67 -3.99 5.73
N LEU A 153 -3.48 -4.10 4.70
CA LEU A 153 -3.78 -3.01 3.79
C LEU A 153 -4.80 -2.07 4.44
N LEU A 154 -4.44 -0.79 4.49
CA LEU A 154 -5.33 0.30 4.86
C LEU A 154 -6.04 0.81 3.59
N ASP A 155 -6.96 1.73 3.78
CA ASP A 155 -7.60 2.62 2.79
C ASP A 155 -7.55 2.18 1.33
N PHE A 156 -8.69 1.79 0.81
CA PHE A 156 -8.87 1.70 -0.63
C PHE A 156 -9.09 3.12 -1.16
N GLY A 157 -8.13 3.66 -1.89
CA GLY A 157 -8.13 5.03 -2.45
C GLY A 157 -9.26 5.32 -3.45
N ILE A 158 -10.46 4.84 -3.16
CA ILE A 158 -11.68 4.90 -3.97
C ILE A 158 -12.16 6.34 -4.17
N ALA A 159 -11.75 7.24 -3.27
CA ALA A 159 -12.03 8.68 -3.39
C ALA A 159 -11.37 9.35 -4.61
N ARG A 160 -10.51 8.65 -5.33
CA ARG A 160 -9.85 9.12 -6.56
C ARG A 160 -10.63 8.72 -7.80
N ASP A 161 -11.95 9.05 -7.82
CA ASP A 161 -12.76 8.89 -9.03
C ASP A 161 -12.17 9.68 -10.20
N ALA A 162 -12.24 9.05 -11.36
CA ALA A 162 -11.70 9.44 -12.64
C ALA A 162 -12.32 10.72 -13.27
N GLU A 163 -12.84 11.66 -12.49
CA GLU A 163 -13.39 12.91 -12.99
C GLU A 163 -12.32 14.00 -13.06
N GLY A 164 -11.99 14.44 -14.26
CA GLY A 164 -11.03 15.48 -14.58
C GLY A 164 -9.96 15.06 -15.60
N SER A 165 -9.32 16.06 -16.25
CA SER A 165 -8.19 15.81 -17.14
C SER A 165 -6.99 15.24 -16.38
N PRO A 166 -6.04 14.55 -17.04
CA PRO A 166 -4.79 14.06 -16.41
C PRO A 166 -4.05 15.18 -15.66
N GLU A 167 -4.01 16.38 -16.19
CA GLU A 167 -3.39 17.56 -15.59
C GLU A 167 -4.15 18.06 -14.35
N GLU A 168 -5.48 18.06 -14.40
CA GLU A 168 -6.32 18.40 -13.24
C GLU A 168 -6.23 17.33 -12.14
N ARG A 169 -6.05 16.06 -12.49
CA ARG A 169 -5.80 14.98 -11.54
C ARG A 169 -4.47 15.16 -10.81
N LEU A 170 -3.43 15.56 -11.56
CA LEU A 170 -2.10 15.86 -11.00
C LEU A 170 -2.13 17.06 -10.03
N THR A 171 -2.92 18.09 -10.33
CA THR A 171 -2.96 19.33 -9.54
C THR A 171 -4.01 19.31 -8.42
N ARG A 172 -5.21 18.76 -8.66
CA ARG A 172 -6.30 18.70 -7.66
C ARG A 172 -6.09 17.64 -6.57
N ALA A 173 -5.43 16.54 -6.88
CA ALA A 173 -5.26 15.45 -5.93
C ALA A 173 -4.19 15.73 -4.86
N GLY A 174 -3.54 16.91 -4.85
CA GLY A 174 -2.43 17.15 -3.94
C GLY A 174 -1.37 16.04 -4.03
N PHE A 175 -1.08 15.57 -5.26
CA PHE A 175 -0.06 14.57 -5.48
C PHE A 175 1.29 15.15 -5.02
N PHE A 176 1.60 14.93 -3.75
CA PHE A 176 2.97 15.04 -3.29
C PHE A 176 3.83 14.04 -4.08
N VAL A 177 5.06 14.43 -4.39
CA VAL A 177 6.05 13.57 -5.08
C VAL A 177 6.03 12.12 -4.56
N GLY A 178 5.85 11.93 -3.25
CA GLY A 178 5.83 10.61 -2.60
C GLY A 178 4.71 9.65 -3.04
N THR A 179 3.56 10.15 -3.51
CA THR A 179 2.47 9.29 -3.99
C THR A 179 2.68 8.87 -5.46
N LEU A 180 3.19 9.78 -6.32
CA LEU A 180 3.44 9.48 -7.73
C LEU A 180 4.47 8.37 -7.95
N GLN A 181 5.34 8.15 -7.00
CA GLN A 181 6.43 7.16 -7.05
C GLN A 181 5.95 5.71 -7.18
N TYR A 182 4.70 5.43 -6.79
CA TYR A 182 4.10 4.09 -6.82
C TYR A 182 2.99 3.93 -7.86
N VAL A 183 2.66 5.00 -8.58
CA VAL A 183 1.56 5.03 -9.56
C VAL A 183 1.99 4.39 -10.86
N ALA A 184 1.13 3.56 -11.43
CA ALA A 184 1.37 2.92 -12.72
C ALA A 184 1.33 3.95 -13.88
N PRO A 185 2.17 3.79 -14.93
CA PRO A 185 2.25 4.73 -16.05
C PRO A 185 0.91 5.00 -16.73
N GLU A 186 0.09 3.96 -16.95
CA GLU A 186 -1.24 4.08 -17.56
C GLU A 186 -2.22 4.92 -16.75
N THR A 187 -2.04 4.99 -15.43
CA THR A 187 -2.86 5.87 -14.56
C THR A 187 -2.62 7.35 -14.87
N LEU A 188 -1.44 7.68 -15.37
CA LEU A 188 -1.05 9.05 -15.71
C LEU A 188 -1.49 9.43 -17.14
N SER A 189 -1.61 8.47 -18.05
CA SER A 189 -2.04 8.72 -19.44
C SER A 189 -3.55 8.89 -19.59
N GLY A 190 -4.33 8.67 -18.51
CA GLY A 190 -5.79 8.79 -18.54
C GLY A 190 -6.51 7.59 -19.17
N GLU A 191 -5.79 6.49 -19.39
CA GLU A 191 -6.36 5.23 -19.85
C GLU A 191 -7.22 4.57 -18.75
N LEU A 192 -8.07 3.62 -19.16
CA LEU A 192 -8.83 2.81 -18.20
C LEU A 192 -7.86 2.00 -17.33
N VAL A 193 -7.83 2.34 -16.06
CA VAL A 193 -6.95 1.70 -15.08
C VAL A 193 -7.57 0.39 -14.62
N GLY A 194 -6.94 -0.72 -15.01
CA GLY A 194 -7.29 -2.08 -14.60
C GLY A 194 -6.53 -2.55 -13.34
N GLU A 195 -6.76 -3.81 -12.97
CA GLU A 195 -6.09 -4.47 -11.84
C GLU A 195 -4.56 -4.48 -11.96
N GLN A 196 -4.04 -4.42 -13.18
CA GLN A 196 -2.59 -4.39 -13.44
C GLN A 196 -1.90 -3.11 -12.94
N ALA A 197 -2.63 -2.04 -12.64
CA ALA A 197 -2.08 -0.87 -11.98
C ALA A 197 -1.65 -1.19 -10.53
N ASP A 198 -2.43 -2.01 -9.81
CA ASP A 198 -2.06 -2.46 -8.46
C ASP A 198 -0.89 -3.45 -8.50
N VAL A 199 -0.73 -4.23 -9.59
CA VAL A 199 0.47 -5.06 -9.82
C VAL A 199 1.72 -4.18 -9.89
N TYR A 200 1.68 -3.11 -10.68
CA TYR A 200 2.80 -2.18 -10.81
C TYR A 200 3.16 -1.53 -9.46
N SER A 201 2.14 -1.08 -8.73
CA SER A 201 2.33 -0.47 -7.41
C SER A 201 2.93 -1.46 -6.41
N LEU A 202 2.46 -2.73 -6.39
CA LEU A 202 3.00 -3.78 -5.53
C LEU A 202 4.44 -4.14 -5.91
N ALA A 203 4.77 -4.18 -7.22
CA ALA A 203 6.13 -4.41 -7.70
C ALA A 203 7.07 -3.25 -7.30
N THR A 204 6.60 -2.01 -7.39
CA THR A 204 7.35 -0.82 -6.94
C THR A 204 7.61 -0.87 -5.42
N ILE A 205 6.61 -1.28 -4.63
CA ILE A 205 6.79 -1.49 -3.19
C ILE A 205 7.80 -2.61 -2.94
N THR A 206 7.72 -3.74 -3.65
CA THR A 206 8.65 -4.85 -3.53
C THR A 206 10.09 -4.40 -3.81
N TYR A 207 10.28 -3.64 -4.88
CA TYR A 207 11.58 -3.04 -5.23
C TYR A 207 12.09 -2.14 -4.10
N TYR A 208 11.23 -1.25 -3.57
CA TYR A 208 11.58 -0.36 -2.46
C TYR A 208 11.93 -1.11 -1.18
N LEU A 209 11.19 -2.14 -0.82
CA LEU A 209 11.47 -2.96 0.36
C LEU A 209 12.82 -3.67 0.27
N LEU A 210 13.22 -4.12 -0.92
CA LEU A 210 14.47 -4.82 -1.16
C LEU A 210 15.67 -3.87 -1.22
N THR A 211 15.49 -2.62 -1.65
CA THR A 211 16.61 -1.73 -2.00
C THR A 211 16.64 -0.42 -1.23
N GLU A 212 15.51 0.00 -0.66
CA GLU A 212 15.30 1.36 -0.10
C GLU A 212 15.39 2.47 -1.17
N CYS A 213 15.42 2.06 -2.44
CA CYS A 213 15.42 2.96 -3.60
C CYS A 213 14.12 2.80 -4.39
N LEU A 214 13.88 3.72 -5.31
CA LEU A 214 12.77 3.65 -6.25
C LEU A 214 13.29 3.33 -7.65
N PRO A 215 12.50 2.62 -8.49
CA PRO A 215 12.91 2.29 -9.85
C PRO A 215 13.06 3.52 -10.74
N PHE A 216 12.43 4.65 -10.36
CA PHE A 216 12.52 5.95 -11.01
C PHE A 216 12.83 7.02 -9.96
N PRO A 217 14.03 7.62 -9.96
CA PRO A 217 14.48 8.55 -8.91
C PRO A 217 14.13 10.02 -9.17
N GLY A 218 13.10 10.31 -9.94
CA GLY A 218 12.66 11.69 -10.25
C GLY A 218 12.40 12.52 -9.00
N ARG A 219 12.99 13.73 -8.96
CA ARG A 219 12.92 14.62 -7.80
C ARG A 219 11.77 15.61 -7.84
N SER A 220 11.08 15.69 -8.97
CA SER A 220 9.90 16.52 -9.15
C SER A 220 8.77 15.71 -9.81
N PRO A 221 7.49 16.11 -9.64
CA PRO A 221 6.38 15.44 -10.31
C PRO A 221 6.55 15.38 -11.84
N ARG A 222 7.05 16.45 -12.45
CA ARG A 222 7.29 16.53 -13.90
C ARG A 222 8.40 15.59 -14.35
N GLU A 223 9.50 15.52 -13.63
CA GLU A 223 10.62 14.62 -13.92
C GLU A 223 10.19 13.16 -13.78
N LEU A 224 9.51 12.82 -12.69
CA LEU A 224 9.00 11.48 -12.47
C LEU A 224 7.99 11.06 -13.54
N PHE A 225 7.07 11.95 -13.92
CA PHE A 225 6.13 11.72 -15.02
C PHE A 225 6.87 11.42 -16.32
N GLN A 226 7.88 12.22 -16.66
CA GLN A 226 8.69 12.01 -17.86
C GLN A 226 9.43 10.66 -17.81
N GLN A 227 10.03 10.31 -16.67
CA GLN A 227 10.72 9.02 -16.50
C GLN A 227 9.75 7.83 -16.67
N LEU A 228 8.60 7.87 -16.01
CA LEU A 228 7.57 6.82 -16.11
C LEU A 228 7.08 6.58 -17.55
N LEU A 229 7.00 7.62 -18.37
CA LEU A 229 6.53 7.51 -19.74
C LEU A 229 7.61 7.14 -20.76
N SER A 230 8.88 7.48 -20.53
CA SER A 230 9.93 7.40 -21.55
C SER A 230 11.18 6.62 -21.17
N GLN A 231 11.37 6.28 -19.90
CA GLN A 231 12.56 5.56 -19.45
C GLN A 231 12.22 4.14 -18.98
N GLU A 232 13.21 3.27 -18.99
CA GLU A 232 13.12 1.95 -18.35
C GLU A 232 13.42 2.09 -16.85
N PRO A 233 12.80 1.25 -15.99
CA PRO A 233 13.11 1.23 -14.58
C PRO A 233 14.57 0.81 -14.34
N ILE A 234 15.22 1.39 -13.34
CA ILE A 234 16.57 0.97 -12.94
C ILE A 234 16.51 -0.51 -12.53
N PRO A 235 17.35 -1.39 -13.12
CA PRO A 235 17.39 -2.80 -12.72
C PRO A 235 17.63 -2.97 -11.22
N LEU A 236 16.98 -3.95 -10.59
CA LEU A 236 17.03 -4.15 -9.14
C LEU A 236 18.47 -4.27 -8.62
N ASN A 237 19.34 -4.97 -9.35
CA ASN A 237 20.75 -5.14 -9.01
C ASN A 237 21.62 -3.90 -9.24
N GLN A 238 21.07 -2.85 -9.84
CA GLN A 238 21.74 -1.55 -10.04
C GLN A 238 21.20 -0.46 -9.11
N ALA A 239 20.14 -0.74 -8.34
CA ALA A 239 19.47 0.22 -7.47
C ALA A 239 20.36 0.81 -6.39
N LYS A 240 21.15 -0.04 -5.74
CA LYS A 240 22.01 0.34 -4.61
C LYS A 240 23.31 -0.45 -4.62
N ARG A 241 24.44 0.27 -4.51
CA ARG A 241 25.75 -0.36 -4.45
C ARG A 241 25.85 -1.33 -3.26
N GLY A 242 26.37 -2.54 -3.52
CA GLY A 242 26.57 -3.57 -2.49
C GLY A 242 25.39 -4.52 -2.32
N LEU A 243 24.20 -4.22 -2.86
CA LEU A 243 23.11 -5.19 -2.95
C LEU A 243 23.27 -6.09 -4.17
N ARG A 244 22.95 -7.36 -4.01
CA ARG A 244 22.90 -8.34 -5.10
C ARG A 244 21.79 -9.33 -4.83
N PHE A 245 20.95 -9.50 -5.81
CA PHE A 245 19.83 -10.44 -5.82
C PHE A 245 20.06 -11.47 -6.94
N PRO A 246 19.57 -12.70 -6.79
CA PRO A 246 19.54 -13.67 -7.88
C PRO A 246 18.75 -13.13 -9.06
N GLN A 247 19.15 -13.53 -10.28
CA GLN A 247 18.52 -13.06 -11.50
C GLN A 247 17.01 -13.37 -11.50
N VAL A 248 16.60 -14.54 -11.02
CA VAL A 248 15.18 -14.92 -10.95
C VAL A 248 14.35 -13.99 -10.04
N VAL A 249 14.97 -13.44 -8.98
CA VAL A 249 14.33 -12.47 -8.08
C VAL A 249 14.22 -11.10 -8.78
N GLU A 250 15.29 -10.65 -9.43
CA GLU A 250 15.27 -9.43 -10.24
C GLU A 250 14.22 -9.53 -11.33
N ASP A 251 14.23 -10.60 -12.13
CA ASP A 251 13.29 -10.81 -13.23
C ASP A 251 11.83 -10.77 -12.76
N ALA A 252 11.53 -11.40 -11.62
CA ALA A 252 10.20 -11.39 -11.05
C ALA A 252 9.73 -9.97 -10.69
N VAL A 253 10.59 -9.16 -10.05
CA VAL A 253 10.27 -7.78 -9.69
C VAL A 253 10.13 -6.92 -10.95
N MET A 254 11.09 -7.00 -11.87
CA MET A 254 11.10 -6.19 -13.10
C MET A 254 9.91 -6.50 -14.02
N LYS A 255 9.45 -7.76 -14.08
CA LYS A 255 8.22 -8.13 -14.79
C LYS A 255 6.99 -7.40 -14.27
N GLY A 256 6.89 -7.14 -12.97
CA GLY A 256 5.81 -6.34 -12.38
C GLY A 256 5.87 -4.85 -12.74
N LEU A 257 7.07 -4.35 -13.08
CA LEU A 257 7.33 -2.95 -13.45
C LEU A 257 7.27 -2.70 -14.97
N GLU A 258 6.95 -3.70 -15.78
CA GLU A 258 6.78 -3.56 -17.24
C GLU A 258 5.71 -2.50 -17.54
N ARG A 259 6.06 -1.59 -18.47
CA ARG A 259 5.11 -0.55 -18.93
C ARG A 259 4.04 -1.17 -19.83
N ASP A 260 4.45 -2.08 -20.71
CA ASP A 260 3.55 -2.80 -21.58
C ASP A 260 2.73 -3.81 -20.76
N LEU A 261 1.41 -3.59 -20.69
CA LEU A 261 0.47 -4.43 -19.94
C LEU A 261 0.48 -5.89 -20.43
N SER A 262 0.81 -6.14 -21.70
CA SER A 262 0.89 -7.51 -22.24
C SER A 262 2.08 -8.30 -21.69
N ARG A 263 3.13 -7.60 -21.29
CA ARG A 263 4.37 -8.16 -20.72
C ARG A 263 4.35 -8.18 -19.19
N ARG A 264 3.59 -7.29 -18.57
CA ARG A 264 3.42 -7.24 -17.12
C ARG A 264 2.69 -8.48 -16.62
N SER A 265 2.92 -8.88 -15.37
CA SER A 265 2.10 -9.90 -14.70
C SER A 265 0.62 -9.54 -14.80
N LYS A 266 -0.22 -10.51 -15.15
CA LYS A 266 -1.64 -10.27 -15.48
C LYS A 266 -2.49 -9.96 -14.26
N SER A 267 -2.05 -10.40 -13.08
CA SER A 267 -2.76 -10.18 -11.80
C SER A 267 -1.77 -10.05 -10.65
N VAL A 268 -2.24 -9.51 -9.54
CA VAL A 268 -1.46 -9.41 -8.29
C VAL A 268 -1.08 -10.79 -7.75
N ASP A 269 -1.92 -11.81 -7.98
CA ASP A 269 -1.65 -13.19 -7.60
C ASP A 269 -0.51 -13.79 -8.45
N GLU A 270 -0.50 -13.59 -9.78
CA GLU A 270 0.60 -14.03 -10.63
C GLU A 270 1.92 -13.40 -10.20
N PHE A 271 1.93 -12.08 -9.94
CA PHE A 271 3.11 -11.38 -9.47
C PHE A 271 3.60 -11.91 -8.12
N ALA A 272 2.71 -11.98 -7.12
CA ALA A 272 3.06 -12.40 -5.78
C ALA A 272 3.60 -13.85 -5.76
N ARG A 273 2.94 -14.79 -6.44
CA ARG A 273 3.42 -16.16 -6.57
C ARG A 273 4.76 -16.26 -7.29
N GLY A 274 4.92 -15.54 -8.40
CA GLY A 274 6.17 -15.53 -9.16
C GLY A 274 7.35 -15.06 -8.30
N PHE A 275 7.18 -13.94 -7.60
CA PHE A 275 8.20 -13.41 -6.69
C PHE A 275 8.49 -14.35 -5.50
N CYS A 276 7.46 -14.87 -4.84
CA CYS A 276 7.63 -15.79 -3.71
C CYS A 276 8.31 -17.10 -4.13
N THR A 277 8.01 -17.61 -5.32
CA THR A 277 8.67 -18.81 -5.88
C THR A 277 10.14 -18.53 -6.14
N ALA A 278 10.48 -17.40 -6.79
CA ALA A 278 11.87 -17.00 -7.05
C ALA A 278 12.70 -16.92 -5.74
N VAL A 279 12.11 -16.36 -4.66
CA VAL A 279 12.77 -16.27 -3.37
C VAL A 279 12.96 -17.64 -2.71
N ARG A 280 11.97 -18.55 -2.81
CA ARG A 280 12.04 -19.91 -2.23
C ARG A 280 13.06 -20.79 -2.94
N GLU A 281 13.12 -20.76 -4.27
CA GLU A 281 14.07 -21.54 -5.08
C GLU A 281 15.51 -21.17 -4.76
N GLU A 282 15.79 -19.88 -4.59
CA GLU A 282 17.12 -19.43 -4.15
C GLU A 282 17.48 -19.97 -2.76
N GLY A 283 16.56 -19.92 -1.82
CA GLY A 283 16.78 -20.44 -0.47
C GLY A 283 17.13 -21.93 -0.47
N ALA A 284 16.45 -22.71 -1.33
CA ALA A 284 16.68 -24.15 -1.48
C ALA A 284 18.07 -24.43 -2.12
N GLN A 285 18.50 -23.66 -3.13
CA GLN A 285 19.81 -23.81 -3.76
C GLN A 285 20.96 -23.52 -2.79
N LYS A 286 20.85 -22.46 -1.99
CA LYS A 286 21.85 -22.13 -0.96
C LYS A 286 21.91 -23.18 0.15
N GLY A 287 20.76 -23.68 0.62
CA GLY A 287 20.68 -24.75 1.60
C GLY A 287 21.28 -26.08 1.10
N GLY A 288 21.01 -26.45 -0.15
CA GLY A 288 21.58 -27.63 -0.80
C GLY A 288 23.09 -27.55 -1.01
N PHE A 289 23.59 -26.37 -1.36
CA PHE A 289 25.05 -26.14 -1.52
C PHE A 289 25.80 -26.28 -0.19
N LEU A 290 25.28 -25.68 0.87
CA LEU A 290 25.85 -25.80 2.22
C LEU A 290 25.80 -27.25 2.73
N ALA A 291 24.69 -27.96 2.55
CA ALA A 291 24.57 -29.36 2.94
C ALA A 291 25.57 -30.28 2.21
N ASN A 292 25.88 -30.00 0.93
CA ASN A 292 26.85 -30.73 0.14
C ASN A 292 28.31 -30.40 0.54
N LEU A 293 28.59 -29.16 1.00
CA LEU A 293 29.90 -28.80 1.52
C LEU A 293 30.23 -29.54 2.83
N PHE A 294 29.26 -29.69 3.71
CA PHE A 294 29.44 -30.43 4.98
C PHE A 294 29.42 -31.94 4.81
N ARG A 295 28.94 -32.47 3.67
CA ARG A 295 28.96 -33.91 3.36
C ARG A 295 30.30 -34.39 2.80
N LYS A 296 31.18 -33.50 2.36
CA LYS A 296 32.55 -33.81 1.94
C LYS A 296 33.54 -33.49 3.06
N GLY A 297 33.38 -34.10 4.23
CA GLY A 297 34.36 -34.18 5.27
C GLY A 297 35.46 -35.18 4.88
N PRO A 298 36.70 -35.02 5.37
CA PRO A 298 37.86 -35.74 4.84
C PRO A 298 37.76 -37.24 5.06
N ARG A 299 38.12 -37.97 3.98
CA ARG A 299 38.49 -39.38 4.09
C ARG A 299 39.92 -39.50 4.65
#